data_22df4c9b9949c9ceaf50bd0e0b53c83c
#
_entry.id   22df4c9b9949c9ceaf50bd0e0b53c83c
#
_cell.length_a   1.000
_cell.length_b   1.000
_cell.length_c   1.000
_cell.angle_alpha   90.00
_cell.angle_beta   90.00
_cell.angle_gamma   90.00
#
_symmetry.space_group_name_H-M   'P 1'
#
loop_
_entity.id
_entity.type
_entity.pdbx_description
1 polymer ?
#
loop_
_entity_poly.entity_id
_entity_poly.type
_entity_poly.pdbx_seq_one_letter_code
_entity_poly.pdbx_strand_id
1 'polypeptide(L)'
;MKLQKSATRQHKEHLYELFAQISSALANPHRLELIDLLIQAPHTVDELAALAEMSVANTSQHLQCLKRARLVICQREGQSIVYSLADPLIARLWIELRRVAQNQLVEVEQVMDQYRNHRHEFEKISSSEVNAGLQIDQILLIDARPEDEYKAGHLPGAISFPVDTIARRIHELPMGKTVVTYCRGPVCVDADEASILLSAYGYPVKRLEDGVGEWQQAGFALERPNDKR
;
A
#
# COMPACT_ATOMS: atom_id res chain seq x y z
N MET A 1 -34.95 29.88 25.25
CA MET A 1 -35.89 28.81 24.84
C MET A 1 -35.14 27.82 23.93
N LYS A 2 -34.71 26.66 24.44
CA LYS A 2 -34.06 25.62 23.59
C LYS A 2 -35.14 24.99 22.71
N LEU A 3 -35.02 25.17 21.40
CA LEU A 3 -35.89 24.51 20.46
C LEU A 3 -35.74 22.99 20.64
N GLN A 4 -36.83 22.30 20.97
CA GLN A 4 -36.87 20.86 21.11
C GLN A 4 -36.73 20.27 19.69
N LYS A 5 -35.60 19.57 19.40
CA LYS A 5 -35.33 18.97 18.11
C LYS A 5 -36.38 17.91 17.82
N SER A 6 -36.85 17.82 16.58
CA SER A 6 -37.75 16.73 16.16
C SER A 6 -37.02 15.37 16.27
N ALA A 7 -37.77 14.28 16.47
CA ALA A 7 -37.21 12.93 16.52
C ALA A 7 -36.39 12.60 15.26
N THR A 8 -36.86 13.02 14.09
CA THR A 8 -36.15 12.85 12.81
C THR A 8 -34.79 13.55 12.83
N ARG A 9 -34.70 14.74 13.40
CA ARG A 9 -33.44 15.49 13.53
C ARG A 9 -32.45 14.79 14.47
N GLN A 10 -32.94 14.25 15.57
CA GLN A 10 -32.11 13.50 16.53
C GLN A 10 -31.53 12.23 15.90
N HIS A 11 -32.33 11.46 15.15
CA HIS A 11 -31.84 10.28 14.43
C HIS A 11 -30.78 10.67 13.38
N LYS A 12 -30.98 11.75 12.63
CA LYS A 12 -30.02 12.22 11.64
C LYS A 12 -28.68 12.63 12.29
N GLU A 13 -28.73 13.35 13.40
CA GLU A 13 -27.53 13.73 14.16
C GLU A 13 -26.78 12.50 14.65
N HIS A 14 -27.47 11.53 15.20
CA HIS A 14 -26.84 10.27 15.65
C HIS A 14 -26.19 9.49 14.50
N LEU A 15 -26.79 9.45 13.30
CA LEU A 15 -26.16 8.84 12.13
C LEU A 15 -24.84 9.55 11.77
N TYR A 16 -24.80 10.89 11.78
CA TYR A 16 -23.57 11.62 11.50
C TYR A 16 -22.51 11.43 12.59
N GLU A 17 -22.90 11.27 13.86
CA GLU A 17 -21.99 10.91 14.96
C GLU A 17 -21.33 9.54 14.71
N LEU A 18 -22.09 8.54 14.23
CA LEU A 18 -21.57 7.22 13.88
C LEU A 18 -20.59 7.30 12.69
N PHE A 19 -20.93 8.06 11.64
CA PHE A 19 -20.00 8.28 10.52
C PHE A 19 -18.73 9.00 10.96
N ALA A 20 -18.84 9.99 11.83
CA ALA A 20 -17.71 10.72 12.38
C ALA A 20 -16.76 9.85 13.21
N GLN A 21 -17.21 8.73 13.79
CA GLN A 21 -16.33 7.78 14.48
C GLN A 21 -15.27 7.17 13.55
N ILE A 22 -15.66 6.83 12.30
CA ILE A 22 -14.73 6.32 11.29
C ILE A 22 -13.70 7.39 10.93
N SER A 23 -14.15 8.60 10.60
CA SER A 23 -13.26 9.73 10.26
C SER A 23 -12.31 10.06 11.40
N SER A 24 -12.80 10.07 12.64
CA SER A 24 -11.97 10.30 13.82
C SER A 24 -10.91 9.23 14.03
N ALA A 25 -11.24 7.96 13.74
CA ALA A 25 -10.28 6.88 13.83
C ALA A 25 -9.16 7.01 12.77
N LEU A 26 -9.45 7.59 11.60
CA LEU A 26 -8.47 7.85 10.55
C LEU A 26 -7.65 9.14 10.77
N ALA A 27 -8.14 10.11 11.51
CA ALA A 27 -7.52 11.41 11.72
C ALA A 27 -6.25 11.35 12.62
N ASN A 28 -5.27 10.53 12.20
CA ASN A 28 -3.96 10.42 12.86
C ASN A 28 -2.95 9.80 11.89
N PRO A 29 -1.75 10.39 11.70
CA PRO A 29 -0.77 9.93 10.71
C PRO A 29 -0.35 8.46 10.91
N HIS A 30 -0.02 8.06 12.14
CA HIS A 30 0.38 6.67 12.42
C HIS A 30 -0.73 5.66 12.11
N ARG A 31 -2.00 6.00 12.32
CA ARG A 31 -3.10 5.10 11.98
C ARG A 31 -3.32 4.97 10.47
N LEU A 32 -3.09 6.04 9.72
CA LEU A 32 -3.11 6.00 8.27
C LEU A 32 -1.96 5.13 7.73
N GLU A 33 -0.77 5.26 8.27
CA GLU A 33 0.38 4.42 7.94
C GLU A 33 0.14 2.94 8.25
N LEU A 34 -0.43 2.63 9.43
CA LEU A 34 -0.79 1.23 9.76
C LEU A 34 -1.84 0.66 8.80
N ILE A 35 -2.80 1.46 8.33
CA ILE A 35 -3.74 1.01 7.30
C ILE A 35 -3.02 0.75 5.98
N ASP A 36 -2.10 1.63 5.57
CA ASP A 36 -1.32 1.48 4.34
C ASP A 36 -0.48 0.18 4.35
N LEU A 37 0.15 -0.14 5.48
CA LEU A 37 0.86 -1.40 5.67
C LEU A 37 -0.07 -2.61 5.63
N LEU A 38 -1.24 -2.52 6.27
CA LEU A 38 -2.23 -3.61 6.29
C LEU A 38 -2.95 -3.82 4.94
N ILE A 39 -2.84 -2.90 4.00
CA ILE A 39 -3.24 -3.12 2.61
C ILE A 39 -2.32 -4.13 1.93
N GLN A 40 -1.04 -4.15 2.30
CA GLN A 40 -0.03 -5.00 1.67
C GLN A 40 -0.16 -6.46 2.12
N ALA A 41 -0.27 -6.66 3.45
CA ALA A 41 -0.38 -7.99 4.07
C ALA A 41 -0.97 -7.89 5.48
N PRO A 42 -1.51 -9.01 6.03
CA PRO A 42 -1.72 -9.15 7.46
C PRO A 42 -0.39 -9.16 8.21
N HIS A 43 -0.34 -8.49 9.36
CA HIS A 43 0.88 -8.38 10.17
C HIS A 43 0.60 -8.51 11.66
N THR A 44 1.60 -8.94 12.42
CA THR A 44 1.61 -8.87 13.88
C THR A 44 1.88 -7.44 14.35
N VAL A 45 1.64 -7.16 15.63
CA VAL A 45 1.94 -5.84 16.21
C VAL A 45 3.44 -5.53 16.18
N ASP A 46 4.30 -6.54 16.35
CA ASP A 46 5.76 -6.37 16.35
C ASP A 46 6.27 -6.04 14.96
N GLU A 47 5.77 -6.72 13.92
CA GLU A 47 6.07 -6.40 12.52
C GLU A 47 5.62 -4.98 12.14
N LEU A 48 4.37 -4.61 12.49
CA LEU A 48 3.88 -3.25 12.23
C LEU A 48 4.68 -2.18 12.99
N ALA A 49 5.12 -2.48 14.21
CA ALA A 49 5.95 -1.58 14.99
C ALA A 49 7.33 -1.37 14.33
N ALA A 50 7.92 -2.44 13.81
CA ALA A 50 9.20 -2.38 13.08
C ALA A 50 9.05 -1.61 11.74
N LEU A 51 8.01 -1.92 10.95
CA LEU A 51 7.76 -1.30 9.64
C LEU A 51 7.46 0.20 9.74
N ALA A 52 6.74 0.62 10.79
CA ALA A 52 6.37 2.01 11.02
C ALA A 52 7.35 2.76 11.96
N GLU A 53 8.47 2.14 12.33
CA GLU A 53 9.49 2.70 13.23
C GLU A 53 8.89 3.24 14.56
N MET A 54 7.89 2.53 15.08
CA MET A 54 7.20 2.87 16.33
C MET A 54 7.51 1.88 17.45
N SER A 55 7.29 2.28 18.71
CA SER A 55 7.30 1.31 19.80
C SER A 55 6.08 0.38 19.72
N VAL A 56 6.24 -0.89 20.12
CA VAL A 56 5.16 -1.90 20.16
C VAL A 56 3.95 -1.39 20.98
N ALA A 57 4.20 -0.69 22.09
CA ALA A 57 3.14 -0.15 22.93
C ALA A 57 2.31 0.93 22.19
N ASN A 58 2.98 1.85 21.46
CA ASN A 58 2.30 2.88 20.66
C ASN A 58 1.51 2.25 19.50
N THR A 59 2.12 1.35 18.77
CA THR A 59 1.49 0.60 17.68
C THR A 59 0.23 -0.13 18.17
N SER A 60 0.34 -0.83 19.31
CA SER A 60 -0.80 -1.52 19.93
C SER A 60 -1.94 -0.56 20.27
N GLN A 61 -1.65 0.64 20.81
CA GLN A 61 -2.67 1.64 21.11
C GLN A 61 -3.39 2.12 19.84
N HIS A 62 -2.67 2.38 18.75
CA HIS A 62 -3.25 2.77 17.48
C HIS A 62 -4.10 1.66 16.87
N LEU A 63 -3.63 0.41 16.90
CA LEU A 63 -4.39 -0.76 16.43
C LEU A 63 -5.66 -0.97 17.26
N GLN A 64 -5.63 -0.78 18.59
CA GLN A 64 -6.84 -0.85 19.42
C GLN A 64 -7.83 0.27 19.08
N CYS A 65 -7.37 1.47 18.71
CA CYS A 65 -8.23 2.54 18.22
C CYS A 65 -8.92 2.15 16.90
N LEU A 66 -8.16 1.65 15.91
CA LEU A 66 -8.68 1.17 14.64
C LEU A 66 -9.65 -0.01 14.82
N LYS A 67 -9.33 -0.95 15.73
CA LYS A 67 -10.18 -2.10 16.05
C LYS A 67 -11.52 -1.68 16.67
N ARG A 68 -11.52 -0.72 17.60
CA ARG A 68 -12.77 -0.16 18.17
C ARG A 68 -13.64 0.50 17.12
N ALA A 69 -13.04 1.15 16.12
CA ALA A 69 -13.74 1.70 14.96
C ALA A 69 -14.10 0.64 13.90
N ARG A 70 -13.78 -0.64 14.13
CA ARG A 70 -14.03 -1.76 13.21
C ARG A 70 -13.35 -1.61 11.84
N LEU A 71 -12.23 -0.88 11.80
CA LEU A 71 -11.41 -0.73 10.59
C LEU A 71 -10.40 -1.88 10.44
N VAL A 72 -9.99 -2.48 11.55
CA VAL A 72 -9.13 -3.66 11.55
C VAL A 72 -9.73 -4.76 12.41
N ILE A 73 -9.43 -6.01 12.05
CA ILE A 73 -9.69 -7.20 12.84
C ILE A 73 -8.37 -7.80 13.29
N CYS A 74 -8.42 -8.71 14.26
CA CYS A 74 -7.25 -9.49 14.62
C CYS A 74 -7.65 -10.95 14.84
N GLN A 75 -6.77 -11.84 14.46
CA GLN A 75 -6.91 -13.28 14.64
C GLN A 75 -5.67 -13.82 15.37
N ARG A 76 -5.86 -14.89 16.13
CA ARG A 76 -4.74 -15.56 16.79
C ARG A 76 -4.19 -16.66 15.88
N GLU A 77 -2.92 -16.53 15.54
CA GLU A 77 -2.18 -17.54 14.78
C GLU A 77 -1.03 -18.07 15.63
N GLY A 78 -1.24 -19.25 16.20
CA GLY A 78 -0.31 -19.83 17.16
C GLY A 78 -0.16 -18.98 18.43
N GLN A 79 1.02 -18.42 18.64
CA GLN A 79 1.32 -17.53 19.78
C GLN A 79 1.17 -16.04 19.43
N SER A 80 1.03 -15.71 18.16
CA SER A 80 0.95 -14.34 17.66
C SER A 80 -0.48 -13.88 17.45
N ILE A 81 -0.68 -12.55 17.51
CA ILE A 81 -1.92 -11.87 17.12
C ILE A 81 -1.64 -11.15 15.81
N VAL A 82 -2.29 -11.58 14.75
CA VAL A 82 -2.18 -11.02 13.41
C VAL A 82 -3.34 -10.07 13.14
N TYR A 83 -3.04 -8.87 12.68
CA TYR A 83 -4.01 -7.84 12.30
C TYR A 83 -4.19 -7.82 10.79
N SER A 84 -5.41 -7.53 10.34
CA SER A 84 -5.75 -7.30 8.93
C SER A 84 -6.85 -6.25 8.82
N LEU A 85 -7.06 -5.72 7.62
CA LEU A 85 -8.21 -4.86 7.35
C LEU A 85 -9.50 -5.65 7.55
N ALA A 86 -10.52 -5.00 8.13
CA ALA A 86 -11.82 -5.64 8.36
C ALA A 86 -12.63 -5.81 7.07
N ASP A 87 -12.40 -4.95 6.07
CA ASP A 87 -13.11 -4.95 4.79
C ASP A 87 -12.24 -4.30 3.70
N PRO A 88 -12.26 -4.79 2.44
CA PRO A 88 -11.55 -4.16 1.31
C PRO A 88 -11.96 -2.70 1.03
N LEU A 89 -13.15 -2.27 1.44
CA LEU A 89 -13.57 -0.87 1.33
C LEU A 89 -12.68 0.09 2.12
N ILE A 90 -12.02 -0.38 3.17
CA ILE A 90 -11.10 0.43 3.98
C ILE A 90 -9.87 0.81 3.17
N ALA A 91 -9.33 -0.13 2.38
CA ALA A 91 -8.24 0.16 1.44
C ALA A 91 -8.67 1.23 0.41
N ARG A 92 -9.84 1.07 -0.18
CA ARG A 92 -10.40 2.07 -1.13
C ARG A 92 -10.57 3.43 -0.49
N LEU A 93 -11.11 3.49 0.73
CA LEU A 93 -11.29 4.74 1.47
C LEU A 93 -9.94 5.45 1.70
N TRP A 94 -8.90 4.71 2.08
CA TRP A 94 -7.55 5.26 2.27
C TRP A 94 -6.96 5.79 0.96
N ILE A 95 -7.03 5.01 -0.12
CA ILE A 95 -6.53 5.41 -1.43
C ILE A 95 -7.22 6.69 -1.92
N GLU A 96 -8.55 6.79 -1.78
CA GLU A 96 -9.29 8.00 -2.17
C GLU A 96 -8.97 9.19 -1.26
N LEU A 97 -8.83 8.99 0.05
CA LEU A 97 -8.42 10.04 0.99
C LEU A 97 -7.03 10.59 0.61
N ARG A 98 -6.08 9.72 0.28
CA ARG A 98 -4.75 10.08 -0.18
C ARG A 98 -4.81 10.88 -1.49
N ARG A 99 -5.62 10.44 -2.47
CA ARG A 99 -5.85 11.18 -3.73
C ARG A 99 -6.41 12.57 -3.49
N VAL A 100 -7.37 12.69 -2.58
CA VAL A 100 -7.91 14.02 -2.19
C VAL A 100 -6.80 14.89 -1.60
N ALA A 101 -5.98 14.34 -0.69
CA ALA A 101 -4.86 15.09 -0.11
C ALA A 101 -3.84 15.53 -1.19
N GLN A 102 -3.46 14.64 -2.11
CA GLN A 102 -2.56 14.95 -3.22
C GLN A 102 -3.10 16.06 -4.14
N ASN A 103 -4.41 16.07 -4.39
CA ASN A 103 -5.03 17.07 -5.28
C ASN A 103 -5.30 18.40 -4.57
N GLN A 104 -5.46 18.44 -3.26
CA GLN A 104 -5.85 19.65 -2.52
C GLN A 104 -4.70 20.32 -1.77
N LEU A 105 -3.66 19.56 -1.41
CA LEU A 105 -2.54 20.04 -0.61
C LEU A 105 -1.27 20.04 -1.45
N VAL A 106 -0.88 21.22 -1.94
CA VAL A 106 0.33 21.40 -2.76
C VAL A 106 1.60 20.98 -2.00
N GLU A 107 1.56 21.01 -0.68
CA GLU A 107 2.63 20.59 0.19
C GLU A 107 2.91 19.07 0.08
N VAL A 108 1.91 18.27 -0.29
CA VAL A 108 2.09 16.83 -0.48
C VAL A 108 3.06 16.57 -1.62
N GLU A 109 2.90 17.25 -2.76
CA GLU A 109 3.80 17.14 -3.91
C GLU A 109 5.22 17.59 -3.54
N GLN A 110 5.34 18.73 -2.86
CA GLN A 110 6.65 19.25 -2.40
C GLN A 110 7.37 18.28 -1.47
N VAL A 111 6.66 17.67 -0.51
CA VAL A 111 7.23 16.65 0.39
C VAL A 111 7.59 15.38 -0.38
N MET A 112 6.78 14.95 -1.33
CA MET A 112 7.07 13.79 -2.17
C MET A 112 8.34 14.00 -3.01
N ASP A 113 8.52 15.18 -3.60
CA ASP A 113 9.72 15.51 -4.37
C ASP A 113 10.97 15.51 -3.47
N GLN A 114 10.88 16.10 -2.27
CA GLN A 114 11.96 16.05 -1.28
C GLN A 114 12.26 14.63 -0.82
N TYR A 115 11.24 13.83 -0.56
CA TYR A 115 11.36 12.44 -0.11
C TYR A 115 12.01 11.56 -1.18
N ARG A 116 11.68 11.78 -2.44
CA ARG A 116 12.33 11.13 -3.59
C ARG A 116 13.74 11.66 -3.86
N ASN A 117 14.11 12.78 -3.22
CA ASN A 117 15.47 13.35 -3.18
C ASN A 117 16.13 13.42 -4.56
N HIS A 118 15.46 14.01 -5.55
CA HIS A 118 15.90 14.14 -6.95
C HIS A 118 16.34 12.81 -7.58
N ARG A 119 15.80 11.69 -7.12
CA ARG A 119 16.04 10.38 -7.73
C ARG A 119 15.59 10.46 -9.19
N HIS A 120 16.35 9.81 -10.08
CA HIS A 120 16.08 9.83 -11.51
C HIS A 120 14.59 9.62 -11.78
N GLU A 121 13.98 10.53 -12.54
CA GLU A 121 12.62 10.36 -13.03
C GLU A 121 12.61 9.22 -14.04
N PHE A 122 12.25 8.04 -13.60
CA PHE A 122 11.99 6.94 -14.51
C PHE A 122 10.66 7.18 -15.23
N GLU A 123 10.58 6.75 -16.48
CA GLU A 123 9.35 6.80 -17.24
C GLU A 123 8.26 6.04 -16.49
N LYS A 124 7.15 6.73 -16.24
CA LYS A 124 5.99 6.16 -15.55
C LYS A 124 5.19 5.30 -16.52
N ILE A 125 4.64 4.21 -15.99
CA ILE A 125 3.74 3.32 -16.72
C ILE A 125 2.48 3.12 -15.88
N SER A 126 1.33 3.05 -16.52
CA SER A 126 0.05 2.81 -15.85
C SER A 126 -0.22 1.33 -15.63
N SER A 127 -1.09 1.00 -14.66
CA SER A 127 -1.56 -0.37 -14.43
C SER A 127 -2.16 -1.02 -15.68
N SER A 128 -2.86 -0.25 -16.52
CA SER A 128 -3.44 -0.75 -17.77
C SER A 128 -2.37 -1.12 -18.79
N GLU A 129 -1.33 -0.30 -18.94
CA GLU A 129 -0.20 -0.58 -19.84
C GLU A 129 0.63 -1.76 -19.35
N VAL A 130 0.85 -1.88 -18.03
CA VAL A 130 1.51 -3.05 -17.44
C VAL A 130 0.71 -4.31 -17.76
N ASN A 131 -0.59 -4.30 -17.51
CA ASN A 131 -1.45 -5.46 -17.78
C ASN A 131 -1.42 -5.85 -19.27
N ALA A 132 -1.45 -4.88 -20.20
CA ALA A 132 -1.33 -5.13 -21.64
C ALA A 132 0.07 -5.69 -22.01
N GLY A 133 1.14 -5.13 -21.44
CA GLY A 133 2.52 -5.57 -21.70
C GLY A 133 2.82 -6.96 -21.18
N LEU A 134 2.20 -7.38 -20.08
CA LEU A 134 2.29 -8.75 -19.55
C LEU A 134 1.68 -9.77 -20.53
N GLN A 135 0.56 -9.43 -21.17
CA GLN A 135 -0.11 -10.33 -22.13
C GLN A 135 0.74 -10.67 -23.37
N ILE A 136 1.65 -9.80 -23.76
CA ILE A 136 2.51 -9.94 -24.94
C ILE A 136 3.98 -10.21 -24.60
N ASP A 137 4.27 -10.52 -23.33
CA ASP A 137 5.60 -10.88 -22.82
C ASP A 137 6.72 -9.84 -23.10
N GLN A 138 6.36 -8.56 -23.17
CA GLN A 138 7.31 -7.45 -23.44
C GLN A 138 7.96 -6.85 -22.20
N ILE A 139 7.36 -7.09 -21.04
CA ILE A 139 7.84 -6.52 -19.76
C ILE A 139 8.24 -7.61 -18.78
N LEU A 140 9.14 -7.26 -17.89
CA LEU A 140 9.52 -8.02 -16.72
C LEU A 140 9.08 -7.23 -15.49
N LEU A 141 8.08 -7.72 -14.78
CA LEU A 141 7.52 -7.03 -13.64
C LEU A 141 8.25 -7.43 -12.36
N ILE A 142 8.76 -6.45 -11.62
CA ILE A 142 9.55 -6.63 -10.40
C ILE A 142 8.80 -6.05 -9.21
N ASP A 143 8.52 -6.91 -8.23
CA ASP A 143 8.00 -6.52 -6.92
C ASP A 143 9.18 -6.24 -5.98
N ALA A 144 9.37 -4.96 -5.62
CA ALA A 144 10.45 -4.52 -4.75
C ALA A 144 10.11 -4.62 -3.25
N ARG A 145 8.90 -5.06 -2.90
CA ARG A 145 8.43 -5.21 -1.51
C ARG A 145 9.10 -6.41 -0.82
N PRO A 146 9.06 -6.47 0.52
CA PRO A 146 9.44 -7.66 1.28
C PRO A 146 8.73 -8.92 0.79
N GLU A 147 9.39 -10.07 0.94
CA GLU A 147 8.91 -11.35 0.39
C GLU A 147 7.59 -11.83 1.02
N ASP A 148 7.33 -11.50 2.26
CA ASP A 148 6.07 -11.81 2.96
C ASP A 148 4.88 -11.05 2.37
N GLU A 149 5.06 -9.77 2.01
CA GLU A 149 4.05 -8.98 1.31
C GLU A 149 3.79 -9.53 -0.11
N TYR A 150 4.86 -9.90 -0.83
CA TYR A 150 4.73 -10.57 -2.13
C TYR A 150 3.91 -11.86 -2.01
N LYS A 151 4.17 -12.68 -1.00
CA LYS A 151 3.44 -13.93 -0.75
C LYS A 151 1.98 -13.71 -0.38
N ALA A 152 1.65 -12.62 0.30
CA ALA A 152 0.29 -12.26 0.65
C ALA A 152 -0.55 -11.91 -0.59
N GLY A 153 0.09 -11.35 -1.63
CA GLY A 153 -0.50 -11.05 -2.92
C GLY A 153 0.36 -10.09 -3.74
N HIS A 154 0.54 -10.38 -5.01
CA HIS A 154 1.37 -9.61 -5.94
C HIS A 154 0.68 -9.44 -7.30
N LEU A 155 1.18 -8.53 -8.12
CA LEU A 155 0.67 -8.33 -9.48
C LEU A 155 0.99 -9.57 -10.33
N PRO A 156 0.08 -9.98 -11.24
CA PRO A 156 0.25 -11.19 -12.05
C PRO A 156 1.58 -11.22 -12.80
N GLY A 157 2.29 -12.33 -12.69
CA GLY A 157 3.58 -12.52 -13.35
C GLY A 157 4.76 -11.75 -12.75
N ALA A 158 4.57 -11.03 -11.65
CA ALA A 158 5.65 -10.33 -10.98
C ALA A 158 6.66 -11.30 -10.35
N ILE A 159 7.93 -10.90 -10.33
CA ILE A 159 9.00 -11.61 -9.65
C ILE A 159 9.34 -10.86 -8.36
N SER A 160 9.39 -11.58 -7.23
CA SER A 160 9.83 -11.02 -5.96
C SER A 160 11.33 -10.70 -6.01
N PHE A 161 11.63 -9.41 -5.90
CA PHE A 161 13.02 -8.90 -5.95
C PHE A 161 13.18 -7.73 -4.98
N PRO A 162 13.12 -8.00 -3.65
CA PRO A 162 13.36 -6.98 -2.63
C PRO A 162 14.66 -6.23 -2.87
N VAL A 163 14.67 -4.93 -2.61
CA VAL A 163 15.78 -4.01 -2.95
C VAL A 163 17.13 -4.52 -2.47
N ASP A 164 17.21 -5.02 -1.25
CA ASP A 164 18.43 -5.57 -0.63
C ASP A 164 18.96 -6.84 -1.30
N THR A 165 18.15 -7.49 -2.13
CA THR A 165 18.50 -8.73 -2.84
C THR A 165 19.00 -8.48 -4.27
N ILE A 166 18.71 -7.31 -4.86
CA ILE A 166 18.94 -7.02 -6.29
C ILE A 166 20.40 -7.29 -6.68
N ALA A 167 21.36 -6.71 -5.96
CA ALA A 167 22.79 -6.84 -6.32
C ALA A 167 23.28 -8.30 -6.33
N ARG A 168 22.71 -9.16 -5.48
CA ARG A 168 23.10 -10.57 -5.40
C ARG A 168 22.41 -11.42 -6.47
N ARG A 169 21.18 -11.06 -6.86
CA ARG A 169 20.29 -11.87 -7.70
C ARG A 169 20.15 -11.34 -9.10
N ILE A 170 20.79 -10.24 -9.46
CA ILE A 170 20.65 -9.58 -10.77
C ILE A 170 20.85 -10.55 -11.95
N HIS A 171 21.73 -11.55 -11.81
CA HIS A 171 22.02 -12.54 -12.83
C HIS A 171 20.84 -13.51 -13.12
N GLU A 172 19.83 -13.53 -12.25
CA GLU A 172 18.61 -14.33 -12.44
C GLU A 172 17.65 -13.68 -13.45
N LEU A 173 17.80 -12.38 -13.71
CA LEU A 173 16.88 -11.62 -14.57
C LEU A 173 17.30 -11.72 -16.05
N PRO A 174 16.36 -12.06 -16.96
CA PRO A 174 16.64 -12.11 -18.39
C PRO A 174 16.91 -10.71 -18.94
N MET A 175 17.89 -10.62 -19.84
CA MET A 175 18.17 -9.39 -20.59
C MET A 175 17.18 -9.23 -21.76
N GLY A 176 17.01 -8.01 -22.25
CA GLY A 176 16.26 -7.71 -23.48
C GLY A 176 14.79 -7.39 -23.30
N LYS A 177 14.27 -7.39 -22.06
CA LYS A 177 12.92 -6.90 -21.73
C LYS A 177 12.99 -5.56 -21.01
N THR A 178 11.93 -4.75 -21.11
CA THR A 178 11.76 -3.60 -20.24
C THR A 178 11.35 -4.06 -18.86
N VAL A 179 12.15 -3.66 -17.86
CA VAL A 179 11.85 -3.95 -16.46
C VAL A 179 10.86 -2.89 -15.95
N VAL A 180 9.79 -3.34 -15.32
CA VAL A 180 8.85 -2.46 -14.62
C VAL A 180 8.94 -2.76 -13.14
N THR A 181 9.31 -1.77 -12.33
CA THR A 181 9.36 -1.91 -10.87
C THR A 181 8.10 -1.36 -10.23
N TYR A 182 7.65 -1.98 -9.16
CA TYR A 182 6.61 -1.45 -8.29
C TYR A 182 6.87 -1.80 -6.81
N CYS A 183 6.18 -1.10 -5.91
CA CYS A 183 6.20 -1.38 -4.47
C CYS A 183 4.81 -1.14 -3.85
N ARG A 184 4.75 -0.64 -2.61
CA ARG A 184 3.49 -0.44 -1.87
C ARG A 184 2.57 0.63 -2.45
N GLY A 185 3.07 1.47 -3.36
CA GLY A 185 2.31 2.54 -4.01
C GLY A 185 3.07 3.86 -4.08
N PRO A 186 2.38 4.99 -4.31
CA PRO A 186 3.00 6.27 -4.61
C PRO A 186 3.94 6.83 -3.53
N VAL A 187 3.71 6.51 -2.27
CA VAL A 187 4.52 7.01 -1.14
C VAL A 187 5.69 6.09 -0.75
N CYS A 188 5.88 4.97 -1.44
CA CYS A 188 6.99 4.05 -1.21
C CYS A 188 8.16 4.37 -2.16
N VAL A 189 9.39 4.35 -1.64
CA VAL A 189 10.63 4.62 -2.42
C VAL A 189 11.37 3.36 -2.86
N ASP A 190 10.98 2.18 -2.38
CA ASP A 190 11.66 0.93 -2.71
C ASP A 190 11.69 0.65 -4.22
N ALA A 191 10.60 1.01 -4.95
CA ALA A 191 10.57 0.89 -6.40
C ALA A 191 11.54 1.86 -7.09
N ASP A 192 11.75 3.05 -6.53
CA ASP A 192 12.72 4.01 -7.06
C ASP A 192 14.15 3.49 -6.84
N GLU A 193 14.45 2.93 -5.68
CA GLU A 193 15.74 2.32 -5.38
C GLU A 193 16.01 1.10 -6.25
N ALA A 194 15.03 0.23 -6.40
CA ALA A 194 15.10 -0.90 -7.32
C ALA A 194 15.36 -0.45 -8.75
N SER A 195 14.67 0.60 -9.22
CA SER A 195 14.84 1.17 -10.56
C SER A 195 16.27 1.69 -10.78
N ILE A 196 16.82 2.42 -9.82
CA ILE A 196 18.20 2.95 -9.87
C ILE A 196 19.19 1.79 -9.98
N LEU A 197 19.08 0.79 -9.13
CA LEU A 197 19.98 -0.37 -9.14
C LEU A 197 19.88 -1.12 -10.46
N LEU A 198 18.69 -1.46 -10.93
CA LEU A 198 18.49 -2.19 -12.18
C LEU A 198 18.98 -1.40 -13.39
N SER A 199 18.75 -0.10 -13.43
CA SER A 199 19.27 0.78 -14.49
C SER A 199 20.80 0.81 -14.51
N ALA A 200 21.46 0.83 -13.34
CA ALA A 200 22.91 0.76 -13.23
C ALA A 200 23.51 -0.55 -13.79
N TYR A 201 22.72 -1.64 -13.80
CA TYR A 201 23.09 -2.91 -14.45
C TYR A 201 22.70 -2.97 -15.94
N GLY A 202 22.20 -1.88 -16.52
CA GLY A 202 21.93 -1.75 -17.96
C GLY A 202 20.55 -2.21 -18.41
N TYR A 203 19.59 -2.40 -17.49
CA TYR A 203 18.21 -2.69 -17.85
C TYR A 203 17.48 -1.41 -18.26
N PRO A 204 16.65 -1.43 -19.32
CA PRO A 204 15.66 -0.36 -19.56
C PRO A 204 14.57 -0.48 -18.49
N VAL A 205 14.41 0.57 -17.66
CA VAL A 205 13.51 0.54 -16.51
C VAL A 205 12.39 1.57 -16.66
N LYS A 206 11.18 1.15 -16.32
CA LYS A 206 10.00 2.00 -16.08
C LYS A 206 9.50 1.78 -14.65
N ARG A 207 8.76 2.75 -14.12
CA ARG A 207 8.19 2.69 -12.78
C ARG A 207 6.66 2.67 -12.83
N LEU A 208 6.06 1.68 -12.20
CA LEU A 208 4.63 1.70 -11.88
C LEU A 208 4.43 2.41 -10.54
N GLU A 209 3.66 3.51 -10.53
CA GLU A 209 3.35 4.25 -9.31
C GLU A 209 2.32 3.53 -8.43
N ASP A 210 1.44 2.76 -9.06
CA ASP A 210 0.43 1.97 -8.38
C ASP A 210 1.08 0.82 -7.59
N GLY A 211 0.53 0.53 -6.40
CA GLY A 211 0.81 -0.69 -5.66
C GLY A 211 -0.32 -1.70 -5.80
N VAL A 212 -0.31 -2.74 -4.96
CA VAL A 212 -1.34 -3.79 -4.98
C VAL A 212 -2.74 -3.25 -4.68
N GLY A 213 -2.86 -2.22 -3.85
CA GLY A 213 -4.14 -1.60 -3.50
C GLY A 213 -4.77 -0.89 -4.70
N GLU A 214 -4.00 -0.08 -5.41
CA GLU A 214 -4.43 0.64 -6.61
C GLU A 214 -4.74 -0.34 -7.75
N TRP A 215 -3.90 -1.37 -7.94
CA TRP A 215 -4.11 -2.43 -8.91
C TRP A 215 -5.46 -3.12 -8.72
N GLN A 216 -5.80 -3.51 -7.48
CA GLN A 216 -7.10 -4.09 -7.15
C GLN A 216 -8.26 -3.10 -7.34
N GLN A 217 -8.05 -1.81 -7.02
CA GLN A 217 -9.05 -0.76 -7.23
C GLN A 217 -9.33 -0.53 -8.72
N ALA A 218 -8.34 -0.72 -9.58
CA ALA A 218 -8.50 -0.69 -11.04
C ALA A 218 -9.23 -1.93 -11.59
N GLY A 219 -9.58 -2.89 -10.74
CA GLY A 219 -10.34 -4.08 -11.10
C GLY A 219 -9.49 -5.28 -11.52
N PHE A 220 -8.18 -5.22 -11.33
CA PHE A 220 -7.28 -6.32 -11.64
C PHE A 220 -7.11 -7.27 -10.46
N ALA A 221 -6.96 -8.57 -10.75
CA ALA A 221 -6.71 -9.59 -9.73
C ALA A 221 -5.23 -9.58 -9.30
N LEU A 222 -4.97 -10.04 -8.09
CA LEU A 222 -3.62 -10.39 -7.62
C LEU A 222 -3.38 -11.88 -7.78
N GLU A 223 -2.12 -12.27 -7.93
CA GLU A 223 -1.66 -13.65 -7.79
C GLU A 223 -1.15 -13.91 -6.37
N ARG A 224 -1.25 -15.18 -5.96
CA ARG A 224 -0.63 -15.71 -4.74
C ARG A 224 0.14 -16.98 -5.07
N PRO A 225 1.20 -17.34 -4.31
CA PRO A 225 2.00 -18.53 -4.61
C PRO A 225 1.21 -19.83 -4.71
N ASN A 226 0.05 -19.92 -4.05
CA ASN A 226 -0.82 -21.10 -4.04
C ASN A 226 -1.90 -21.12 -5.13
N ASP A 227 -2.03 -20.07 -5.93
CA ASP A 227 -3.06 -19.98 -6.97
C ASP A 227 -2.65 -20.74 -8.25
N LYS A 228 -1.37 -21.17 -8.35
CA LYS A 228 -0.87 -22.03 -9.44
C LYS A 228 -1.14 -23.52 -9.13
N ARG A 229 -2.38 -23.95 -9.30
CA ARG A 229 -2.75 -25.36 -9.42
C ARG A 229 -3.66 -25.58 -10.63
#